data_087b74733dea2483a7ea19cb8b4e42b3
#
_entry.id   087b74733dea2483a7ea19cb8b4e42b3
#
_cell.length_a   1.000
_cell.length_b   1.000
_cell.length_c   1.000
_cell.angle_alpha   90.00
_cell.angle_beta   90.00
_cell.angle_gamma   90.00
#
_symmetry.space_group_name_H-M   'P 1'
#
loop_
_entity.id
_entity.type
_entity.pdbx_description
1 polymer ?
#
loop_
_entity_poly.entity_id
_entity_poly.type
_entity_poly.pdbx_seq_one_letter_code
_entity_poly.pdbx_strand_id
1 'polypeptide(L)'
;MQEEIRLLKGEEREELERFLERAYGHGRGFFPRNYPNLWPQATECSLIIKSQGEIVGHVGTYPLKLVIGPTTILAGAIGGVAADPKARGRGYMSSLMESSLQIMAEKKMPLSVLWGDRQRYNHFGYETCGQKYYLELNRRSLERAGAKPADVREVDPEDPAVLAEVQRLHSTLICRVERNFFQLLLTRPGVRVFMGDGGYLISRGEYSGDLVLQEVVSPTGREPELGLCTEGFIRAGDNLNPCPKASL
;
A
#
# COMPACT_ATOMS: atom_id res chain seq x y z
N MET A 1 -28.20 18.70 -13.05
CA MET A 1 -27.05 17.96 -13.59
C MET A 1 -27.10 16.58 -12.97
N GLN A 2 -27.05 15.56 -13.83
CA GLN A 2 -27.10 14.16 -13.41
C GLN A 2 -25.77 13.82 -12.73
N GLU A 3 -25.84 13.20 -11.56
CA GLU A 3 -24.67 12.71 -10.85
C GLU A 3 -24.16 11.47 -11.57
N GLU A 4 -22.99 11.57 -12.21
CA GLU A 4 -22.41 10.51 -13.03
C GLU A 4 -21.09 10.04 -12.43
N ILE A 5 -20.91 8.72 -12.36
CA ILE A 5 -19.62 8.12 -12.05
C ILE A 5 -18.77 8.10 -13.30
N ARG A 6 -17.58 8.64 -13.22
CA ARG A 6 -16.62 8.67 -14.33
C ARG A 6 -15.17 8.75 -13.85
N LEU A 7 -14.27 8.53 -14.77
CA LEU A 7 -12.85 8.77 -14.53
C LEU A 7 -12.57 10.27 -14.33
N LEU A 8 -11.56 10.55 -13.52
CA LEU A 8 -11.01 11.87 -13.29
C LEU A 8 -10.43 12.44 -14.60
N LYS A 9 -10.69 13.70 -14.89
CA LYS A 9 -10.01 14.41 -15.97
C LYS A 9 -8.73 15.08 -15.47
N GLY A 10 -7.79 15.33 -16.39
CA GLY A 10 -6.49 15.92 -16.06
C GLY A 10 -6.58 17.27 -15.33
N GLU A 11 -7.47 18.11 -15.78
CA GLU A 11 -7.74 19.44 -15.21
C GLU A 11 -8.38 19.40 -13.81
N GLU A 12 -8.94 18.27 -13.40
CA GLU A 12 -9.59 18.10 -12.09
C GLU A 12 -8.63 17.55 -11.01
N ARG A 13 -7.38 17.28 -11.34
CA ARG A 13 -6.41 16.68 -10.42
C ARG A 13 -6.20 17.50 -9.15
N GLU A 14 -6.08 18.81 -9.27
CA GLU A 14 -5.95 19.68 -8.10
C GLU A 14 -7.23 19.74 -7.25
N GLU A 15 -8.40 19.64 -7.88
CA GLU A 15 -9.68 19.56 -7.17
C GLU A 15 -9.75 18.27 -6.36
N LEU A 16 -9.36 17.13 -6.97
CA LEU A 16 -9.29 15.85 -6.28
C LEU A 16 -8.31 15.89 -5.10
N GLU A 17 -7.15 16.48 -5.29
CA GLU A 17 -6.15 16.63 -4.22
C GLU A 17 -6.75 17.35 -3.01
N ARG A 18 -7.33 18.52 -3.24
CA ARG A 18 -8.00 19.29 -2.17
C ARG A 18 -9.16 18.54 -1.53
N PHE A 19 -9.93 17.78 -2.31
CA PHE A 19 -11.01 16.95 -1.80
C PHE A 19 -10.49 15.85 -0.87
N LEU A 20 -9.47 15.09 -1.28
CA LEU A 20 -8.87 14.02 -0.50
C LEU A 20 -8.16 14.55 0.75
N GLU A 21 -7.43 15.65 0.65
CA GLU A 21 -6.77 16.29 1.79
C GLU A 21 -7.78 16.68 2.88
N ARG A 22 -8.91 17.27 2.48
CA ARG A 22 -10.00 17.58 3.43
C ARG A 22 -10.61 16.30 4.01
N ALA A 23 -10.87 15.29 3.18
CA ALA A 23 -11.52 14.06 3.61
C ALA A 23 -10.68 13.26 4.61
N TYR A 24 -9.35 13.31 4.48
CA TYR A 24 -8.40 12.59 5.33
C TYR A 24 -7.72 13.46 6.40
N GLY A 25 -7.99 14.75 6.43
CA GLY A 25 -7.37 15.68 7.39
C GLY A 25 -5.89 15.92 7.13
N HIS A 26 -5.44 15.82 5.88
CA HIS A 26 -4.06 16.06 5.49
C HIS A 26 -3.82 17.50 5.04
N GLY A 27 -2.58 17.95 5.17
CA GLY A 27 -2.14 19.25 4.65
C GLY A 27 -1.90 19.24 3.14
N ARG A 28 -1.81 20.44 2.56
CA ARG A 28 -1.61 20.64 1.12
C ARG A 28 -0.37 19.93 0.59
N GLY A 29 -0.52 19.27 -0.55
CA GLY A 29 0.55 18.53 -1.22
C GLY A 29 0.84 17.16 -0.61
N PHE A 30 -0.03 16.66 0.27
CA PHE A 30 0.18 15.38 0.93
C PHE A 30 0.25 14.23 -0.07
N PHE A 31 -0.75 14.12 -0.96
CA PHE A 31 -0.86 12.97 -1.87
C PHE A 31 0.27 12.90 -2.88
N PRO A 32 0.62 13.96 -3.63
CA PRO A 32 1.74 13.90 -4.56
C PRO A 32 3.09 13.62 -3.87
N ARG A 33 3.30 14.13 -2.66
CA ARG A 33 4.55 13.87 -1.91
C ARG A 33 4.64 12.45 -1.34
N ASN A 34 3.52 11.90 -0.86
CA ASN A 34 3.51 10.57 -0.24
C ASN A 34 3.27 9.44 -1.25
N TYR A 35 2.76 9.76 -2.44
CA TYR A 35 2.43 8.80 -3.49
C TYR A 35 2.93 9.28 -4.86
N PRO A 36 4.22 9.63 -5.01
CA PRO A 36 4.76 10.27 -6.21
C PRO A 36 4.60 9.41 -7.47
N ASN A 37 4.57 8.08 -7.33
CA ASN A 37 4.41 7.17 -8.48
C ASN A 37 2.95 6.83 -8.80
N LEU A 38 2.02 6.99 -7.84
CA LEU A 38 0.60 6.75 -8.06
C LEU A 38 -0.14 8.02 -8.51
N TRP A 39 0.27 9.17 -7.98
CA TRP A 39 -0.40 10.43 -8.24
C TRP A 39 -0.44 10.83 -9.74
N PRO A 40 0.63 10.62 -10.53
CA PRO A 40 0.57 10.85 -11.98
C PRO A 40 -0.48 10.02 -12.70
N GLN A 41 -0.79 8.80 -12.20
CA GLN A 41 -1.78 7.88 -12.77
C GLN A 41 -3.21 8.14 -12.26
N ALA A 42 -3.43 9.16 -11.44
CA ALA A 42 -4.73 9.42 -10.83
C ALA A 42 -5.86 9.56 -11.87
N THR A 43 -5.59 10.14 -13.04
CA THR A 43 -6.57 10.30 -14.12
C THR A 43 -7.06 8.97 -14.71
N GLU A 44 -6.24 7.94 -14.69
CA GLU A 44 -6.54 6.62 -15.24
C GLU A 44 -7.11 5.65 -14.20
N CYS A 45 -6.88 5.97 -12.93
CA CYS A 45 -7.16 5.07 -11.80
C CYS A 45 -8.25 5.59 -10.86
N SER A 46 -8.68 6.85 -11.00
CA SER A 46 -9.62 7.47 -10.07
C SER A 46 -11.01 7.59 -10.65
N LEU A 47 -11.98 6.96 -10.01
CA LEU A 47 -13.41 7.22 -10.24
C LEU A 47 -13.88 8.33 -9.30
N ILE A 48 -14.67 9.25 -9.84
CA ILE A 48 -15.25 10.36 -9.10
C ILE A 48 -16.75 10.47 -9.34
N ILE A 49 -17.43 11.09 -8.39
CA ILE A 49 -18.79 11.65 -8.54
C ILE A 49 -18.69 13.14 -8.30
N LYS A 50 -19.32 13.92 -9.17
CA LYS A 50 -19.52 15.37 -8.96
C LYS A 50 -20.97 15.68 -8.67
N SER A 51 -21.20 16.58 -7.76
CA SER A 51 -22.50 17.18 -7.46
C SER A 51 -22.34 18.69 -7.43
N GLN A 52 -23.21 19.41 -8.13
CA GLN A 52 -23.14 20.88 -8.25
C GLN A 52 -21.79 21.43 -8.72
N GLY A 53 -21.07 20.65 -9.53
CA GLY A 53 -19.77 21.04 -10.08
C GLY A 53 -18.56 20.67 -9.20
N GLU A 54 -18.74 20.16 -7.98
CA GLU A 54 -17.68 19.78 -7.06
C GLU A 54 -17.56 18.27 -6.90
N ILE A 55 -16.34 17.75 -6.69
CA ILE A 55 -16.11 16.34 -6.37
C ILE A 55 -16.65 16.07 -4.96
N VAL A 56 -17.58 15.12 -4.88
CA VAL A 56 -18.24 14.68 -3.65
C VAL A 56 -17.97 13.22 -3.29
N GLY A 57 -17.34 12.47 -4.18
CA GLY A 57 -16.94 11.08 -3.94
C GLY A 57 -15.74 10.67 -4.81
N HIS A 58 -14.90 9.79 -4.30
CA HIS A 58 -13.71 9.26 -4.97
C HIS A 58 -13.41 7.84 -4.54
N VAL A 59 -13.01 7.00 -5.50
CA VAL A 59 -12.34 5.71 -5.30
C VAL A 59 -11.22 5.58 -6.32
N GLY A 60 -9.99 5.38 -5.86
CA GLY A 60 -8.85 5.04 -6.71
C GLY A 60 -8.67 3.53 -6.80
N THR A 61 -8.43 3.02 -8.03
CA THR A 61 -8.17 1.60 -8.33
C THR A 61 -6.84 1.49 -9.07
N TYR A 62 -5.79 1.17 -8.34
CA TYR A 62 -4.43 1.12 -8.88
C TYR A 62 -4.03 -0.32 -9.19
N PRO A 63 -3.68 -0.64 -10.46
CA PRO A 63 -3.22 -1.97 -10.79
C PRO A 63 -1.88 -2.25 -10.10
N LEU A 64 -1.76 -3.43 -9.51
CA LEU A 64 -0.53 -3.94 -8.94
C LEU A 64 -0.34 -5.42 -9.30
N LYS A 65 0.91 -5.86 -9.32
CA LYS A 65 1.24 -7.27 -9.51
C LYS A 65 1.74 -7.86 -8.19
N LEU A 66 1.05 -8.89 -7.74
CA LEU A 66 1.43 -9.71 -6.59
C LEU A 66 2.16 -10.95 -7.08
N VAL A 67 3.34 -11.19 -6.57
CA VAL A 67 4.08 -12.44 -6.80
C VAL A 67 3.93 -13.30 -5.56
N ILE A 68 3.43 -14.53 -5.74
CA ILE A 68 3.23 -15.51 -4.68
C ILE A 68 3.83 -16.83 -5.16
N GLY A 69 5.01 -17.15 -4.65
CA GLY A 69 5.79 -18.26 -5.18
C GLY A 69 6.07 -18.10 -6.69
N PRO A 70 5.75 -19.08 -7.53
CA PRO A 70 5.92 -19.00 -8.97
C PRO A 70 4.82 -18.23 -9.71
N THR A 71 3.79 -17.77 -9.00
CA THR A 71 2.59 -17.18 -9.61
C THR A 71 2.59 -15.67 -9.48
N THR A 72 2.30 -14.98 -10.60
CA THR A 72 2.05 -13.54 -10.61
C THR A 72 0.55 -13.29 -10.81
N ILE A 73 -0.04 -12.51 -9.93
CA ILE A 73 -1.46 -12.15 -9.96
C ILE A 73 -1.58 -10.64 -10.18
N LEU A 74 -2.36 -10.27 -11.20
CA LEU A 74 -2.76 -8.88 -11.37
C LEU A 74 -3.88 -8.57 -10.38
N ALA A 75 -3.67 -7.56 -9.54
CA ALA A 75 -4.63 -7.15 -8.52
C ALA A 75 -4.96 -5.66 -8.64
N GLY A 76 -6.09 -5.26 -8.10
CA GLY A 76 -6.47 -3.86 -7.96
C GLY A 76 -6.29 -3.39 -6.52
N ALA A 77 -5.43 -2.42 -6.29
CA ALA A 77 -5.30 -1.76 -5.00
C ALA A 77 -6.31 -0.61 -4.89
N ILE A 78 -7.25 -0.73 -3.98
CA ILE A 78 -8.22 0.33 -3.69
C ILE A 78 -7.63 1.32 -2.70
N GLY A 79 -7.70 2.60 -3.04
CA GLY A 79 -7.19 3.67 -2.17
C GLY A 79 -7.94 4.98 -2.35
N GLY A 80 -7.75 5.89 -1.40
CA GLY A 80 -8.39 7.20 -1.45
C GLY A 80 -9.91 7.17 -1.38
N VAL A 81 -10.51 6.13 -0.80
CA VAL A 81 -11.98 5.99 -0.69
C VAL A 81 -12.53 7.10 0.19
N ALA A 82 -13.28 8.02 -0.40
CA ALA A 82 -13.81 9.18 0.30
C ALA A 82 -15.17 9.61 -0.26
N ALA A 83 -16.02 10.09 0.64
CA ALA A 83 -17.26 10.80 0.29
C ALA A 83 -17.38 12.05 1.15
N ASP A 84 -17.87 13.14 0.55
CA ASP A 84 -18.12 14.38 1.28
C ASP A 84 -19.12 14.12 2.41
N PRO A 85 -18.84 14.55 3.67
CA PRO A 85 -19.76 14.40 4.78
C PRO A 85 -21.16 14.96 4.51
N LYS A 86 -21.26 16.04 3.73
CA LYS A 86 -22.55 16.65 3.35
C LYS A 86 -23.33 15.82 2.34
N ALA A 87 -22.67 14.89 1.66
CA ALA A 87 -23.26 14.01 0.67
C ALA A 87 -23.47 12.57 1.18
N ARG A 88 -23.31 12.35 2.48
CA ARG A 88 -23.56 11.04 3.12
C ARG A 88 -25.02 10.60 2.96
N GLY A 89 -25.22 9.28 2.98
CA GLY A 89 -26.57 8.67 2.82
C GLY A 89 -27.06 8.60 1.38
N ARG A 90 -26.32 9.14 0.40
CA ARG A 90 -26.69 9.06 -1.03
C ARG A 90 -26.13 7.83 -1.77
N GLY A 91 -25.42 6.95 -1.08
CA GLY A 91 -24.88 5.73 -1.67
C GLY A 91 -23.63 5.92 -2.54
N TYR A 92 -23.04 7.10 -2.61
CA TYR A 92 -21.92 7.41 -3.52
C TYR A 92 -20.72 6.49 -3.33
N MET A 93 -20.34 6.19 -2.08
CA MET A 93 -19.25 5.26 -1.81
C MET A 93 -19.56 3.87 -2.37
N SER A 94 -20.78 3.37 -2.16
CA SER A 94 -21.18 2.05 -2.64
C SER A 94 -21.14 1.97 -4.16
N SER A 95 -21.73 2.94 -4.83
CA SER A 95 -21.75 2.99 -6.29
C SER A 95 -20.34 3.11 -6.90
N LEU A 96 -19.45 3.90 -6.28
CA LEU A 96 -18.05 4.00 -6.71
C LEU A 96 -17.28 2.70 -6.49
N MET A 97 -17.49 2.02 -5.35
CA MET A 97 -16.86 0.72 -5.07
C MET A 97 -17.34 -0.36 -6.04
N GLU A 98 -18.65 -0.44 -6.30
CA GLU A 98 -19.22 -1.37 -7.28
C GLU A 98 -18.66 -1.12 -8.68
N SER A 99 -18.62 0.13 -9.12
CA SER A 99 -18.01 0.50 -10.42
C SER A 99 -16.53 0.14 -10.48
N SER A 100 -15.78 0.33 -9.39
CA SER A 100 -14.36 -0.05 -9.30
C SER A 100 -14.19 -1.56 -9.42
N LEU A 101 -15.03 -2.35 -8.76
CA LEU A 101 -15.02 -3.82 -8.85
C LEU A 101 -15.37 -4.32 -10.24
N GLN A 102 -16.33 -3.66 -10.91
CA GLN A 102 -16.66 -3.96 -12.30
C GLN A 102 -15.48 -3.69 -13.24
N ILE A 103 -14.82 -2.53 -13.12
CA ILE A 103 -13.62 -2.20 -13.91
C ILE A 103 -12.51 -3.22 -13.66
N MET A 104 -12.32 -3.66 -12.42
CA MET A 104 -11.34 -4.70 -12.12
C MET A 104 -11.68 -6.03 -12.81
N ALA A 105 -12.95 -6.43 -12.80
CA ALA A 105 -13.39 -7.63 -13.51
C ALA A 105 -13.15 -7.54 -15.02
N GLU A 106 -13.48 -6.41 -15.65
CA GLU A 106 -13.23 -6.13 -17.06
C GLU A 106 -11.73 -6.17 -17.39
N LYS A 107 -10.88 -5.62 -16.51
CA LYS A 107 -9.42 -5.63 -16.64
C LYS A 107 -8.77 -6.95 -16.21
N LYS A 108 -9.56 -7.98 -15.91
CA LYS A 108 -9.09 -9.31 -15.47
C LYS A 108 -8.18 -9.25 -14.23
N MET A 109 -8.54 -8.42 -13.27
CA MET A 109 -7.92 -8.34 -11.95
C MET A 109 -8.71 -9.21 -10.96
N PRO A 110 -8.34 -10.48 -10.77
CA PRO A 110 -9.13 -11.41 -9.96
C PRO A 110 -9.05 -11.13 -8.45
N LEU A 111 -8.14 -10.26 -8.04
CA LEU A 111 -7.88 -9.93 -6.65
C LEU A 111 -7.95 -8.42 -6.43
N SER A 112 -8.57 -8.02 -5.33
CA SER A 112 -8.57 -6.64 -4.86
C SER A 112 -7.99 -6.55 -3.46
N VAL A 113 -7.18 -5.51 -3.22
CA VAL A 113 -6.58 -5.24 -1.91
C VAL A 113 -6.92 -3.83 -1.45
N LEU A 114 -7.20 -3.66 -0.17
CA LEU A 114 -7.40 -2.35 0.45
C LEU A 114 -7.00 -2.37 1.92
N TRP A 115 -6.78 -1.17 2.46
CA TRP A 115 -6.66 -0.92 3.90
C TRP A 115 -7.93 -0.23 4.41
N GLY A 116 -8.57 -0.79 5.42
CA GLY A 116 -9.79 -0.20 5.94
C GLY A 116 -10.48 -1.04 7.00
N ASP A 117 -11.64 -0.58 7.42
CA ASP A 117 -12.48 -1.26 8.38
C ASP A 117 -13.26 -2.39 7.71
N ARG A 118 -13.16 -3.62 8.25
CA ARG A 118 -13.89 -4.79 7.76
C ARG A 118 -15.39 -4.52 7.66
N GLN A 119 -15.99 -3.88 8.65
CA GLN A 119 -17.42 -3.58 8.67
C GLN A 119 -17.87 -2.70 7.49
N ARG A 120 -16.95 -1.87 6.99
CA ARG A 120 -17.21 -0.98 5.85
C ARG A 120 -17.11 -1.69 4.51
N TYR A 121 -16.30 -2.75 4.39
CA TYR A 121 -15.95 -3.33 3.09
C TYR A 121 -16.41 -4.78 2.90
N ASN A 122 -16.84 -5.50 3.95
CA ASN A 122 -17.24 -6.90 3.84
C ASN A 122 -18.44 -7.11 2.92
N HIS A 123 -19.38 -6.16 2.84
CA HIS A 123 -20.53 -6.25 1.96
C HIS A 123 -20.16 -6.13 0.46
N PHE A 124 -18.97 -5.66 0.14
CA PHE A 124 -18.38 -5.74 -1.19
C PHE A 124 -17.56 -7.03 -1.40
N GLY A 125 -17.59 -7.96 -0.46
CA GLY A 125 -16.86 -9.22 -0.50
C GLY A 125 -15.40 -9.13 -0.06
N TYR A 126 -15.01 -8.07 0.67
CA TYR A 126 -13.69 -8.00 1.29
C TYR A 126 -13.69 -8.71 2.63
N GLU A 127 -12.68 -9.54 2.82
CA GLU A 127 -12.42 -10.19 4.09
C GLU A 127 -11.04 -9.83 4.62
N THR A 128 -10.90 -9.88 5.93
CA THR A 128 -9.62 -9.65 6.58
C THR A 128 -8.65 -10.74 6.18
N CYS A 129 -7.51 -10.35 5.64
CA CYS A 129 -6.45 -11.26 5.22
C CYS A 129 -5.11 -10.77 5.74
N GLY A 130 -4.21 -11.72 6.00
CA GLY A 130 -2.90 -11.42 6.54
C GLY A 130 -2.92 -11.20 8.05
N GLN A 131 -1.72 -11.02 8.61
CA GLN A 131 -1.52 -10.72 10.03
C GLN A 131 -0.51 -9.59 10.11
N LYS A 132 -0.76 -8.62 10.99
CA LYS A 132 0.19 -7.58 11.32
C LYS A 132 0.85 -7.94 12.64
N TYR A 133 2.15 -8.11 12.62
CA TYR A 133 2.94 -8.31 13.82
C TYR A 133 3.58 -6.98 14.21
N TYR A 134 3.42 -6.61 15.48
CA TYR A 134 4.20 -5.55 16.09
C TYR A 134 5.30 -6.21 16.91
N LEU A 135 6.54 -5.97 16.52
CA LEU A 135 7.70 -6.43 17.24
C LEU A 135 8.39 -5.22 17.86
N GLU A 136 8.35 -5.14 19.17
CA GLU A 136 9.09 -4.15 19.91
C GLU A 136 10.46 -4.75 20.31
N LEU A 137 11.51 -4.15 19.74
CA LEU A 137 12.88 -4.53 20.05
C LEU A 137 13.53 -3.45 20.94
N ASN A 138 14.05 -3.84 22.06
CA ASN A 138 14.85 -2.98 22.92
C ASN A 138 16.20 -3.63 23.23
N ARG A 139 17.15 -2.82 23.67
CA ARG A 139 18.51 -3.28 23.95
C ARG A 139 18.55 -4.54 24.83
N ARG A 140 17.73 -4.58 25.90
CA ARG A 140 17.67 -5.71 26.83
C ARG A 140 17.15 -7.00 26.19
N SER A 141 16.15 -6.90 25.29
CA SER A 141 15.64 -8.06 24.56
C SER A 141 16.68 -8.61 23.58
N LEU A 142 17.41 -7.73 22.90
CA LEU A 142 18.48 -8.11 21.98
C LEU A 142 19.66 -8.78 22.71
N GLU A 143 20.10 -8.20 23.84
CA GLU A 143 21.15 -8.78 24.67
C GLU A 143 20.76 -10.18 25.21
N ARG A 144 19.50 -10.37 25.66
CA ARG A 144 18.98 -11.68 26.07
C ARG A 144 18.94 -12.70 24.95
N ALA A 145 18.62 -12.26 23.72
CA ALA A 145 18.63 -13.11 22.55
C ALA A 145 20.04 -13.41 22.03
N GLY A 146 21.09 -12.87 22.65
CA GLY A 146 22.46 -13.02 22.18
C GLY A 146 22.71 -12.35 20.82
N ALA A 147 21.90 -11.34 20.48
CA ALA A 147 22.05 -10.61 19.22
C ALA A 147 23.40 -9.90 19.18
N LYS A 148 24.10 -10.02 18.07
CA LYS A 148 25.36 -9.32 17.82
C LYS A 148 25.10 -8.09 16.96
N PRO A 149 25.85 -6.99 17.15
CA PRO A 149 25.80 -5.87 16.21
C PRO A 149 26.09 -6.33 14.80
N ALA A 150 25.29 -5.89 13.86
CA ALA A 150 25.54 -6.06 12.43
C ALA A 150 26.25 -4.83 11.88
N ASP A 151 27.12 -5.02 10.90
CA ASP A 151 27.75 -3.91 10.18
C ASP A 151 26.76 -3.39 9.11
N VAL A 152 25.95 -2.42 9.51
CA VAL A 152 24.95 -1.79 8.63
C VAL A 152 25.23 -0.30 8.52
N ARG A 153 25.09 0.22 7.31
CA ARG A 153 25.24 1.65 7.02
C ARG A 153 23.96 2.21 6.40
N GLU A 154 23.65 3.43 6.74
CA GLU A 154 22.61 4.18 6.05
C GLU A 154 23.09 4.55 4.64
N VAL A 155 22.20 4.39 3.68
CA VAL A 155 22.47 4.62 2.25
C VAL A 155 21.43 5.55 1.66
N ASP A 156 21.80 6.24 0.57
CA ASP A 156 20.87 7.10 -0.14
C ASP A 156 19.82 6.25 -0.90
N PRO A 157 18.54 6.35 -0.58
CA PRO A 157 17.49 5.61 -1.27
C PRO A 157 17.28 6.04 -2.73
N GLU A 158 17.82 7.21 -3.15
CA GLU A 158 17.73 7.69 -4.53
C GLU A 158 18.93 7.21 -5.38
N ASP A 159 19.98 6.64 -4.78
CA ASP A 159 21.12 6.08 -5.52
C ASP A 159 20.65 4.88 -6.38
N PRO A 160 20.84 4.93 -7.71
CA PRO A 160 20.44 3.83 -8.60
C PRO A 160 21.06 2.48 -8.26
N ALA A 161 22.28 2.46 -7.73
CA ALA A 161 22.97 1.24 -7.33
C ALA A 161 22.31 0.63 -6.07
N VAL A 162 21.93 1.46 -5.11
CA VAL A 162 21.16 1.06 -3.93
C VAL A 162 19.79 0.54 -4.33
N LEU A 163 19.07 1.26 -5.19
CA LEU A 163 17.78 0.81 -5.72
C LEU A 163 17.87 -0.54 -6.42
N ALA A 164 18.90 -0.74 -7.23
CA ALA A 164 19.11 -2.00 -7.95
C ALA A 164 19.36 -3.16 -6.98
N GLU A 165 20.18 -2.95 -5.96
CA GLU A 165 20.54 -4.00 -4.99
C GLU A 165 19.37 -4.32 -4.06
N VAL A 166 18.68 -3.31 -3.50
CA VAL A 166 17.46 -3.50 -2.70
C VAL A 166 16.43 -4.28 -3.50
N GLN A 167 16.27 -3.95 -4.78
CA GLN A 167 15.33 -4.64 -5.65
C GLN A 167 15.73 -6.09 -5.95
N ARG A 168 17.03 -6.35 -6.17
CA ARG A 168 17.55 -7.69 -6.36
C ARG A 168 17.23 -8.55 -5.12
N LEU A 169 17.50 -8.04 -3.93
CA LEU A 169 17.20 -8.70 -2.66
C LEU A 169 15.69 -8.89 -2.46
N HIS A 170 14.89 -7.86 -2.72
CA HIS A 170 13.42 -7.95 -2.63
C HIS A 170 12.85 -9.03 -3.56
N SER A 171 13.45 -9.21 -4.72
CA SER A 171 13.01 -10.24 -5.68
C SER A 171 13.18 -11.67 -5.18
N THR A 172 13.96 -11.88 -4.12
CA THR A 172 14.12 -13.20 -3.49
C THR A 172 12.94 -13.57 -2.58
N LEU A 173 12.11 -12.61 -2.17
CA LEU A 173 10.94 -12.86 -1.34
C LEU A 173 9.91 -13.70 -2.09
N ILE A 174 9.44 -14.77 -1.44
CA ILE A 174 8.45 -15.71 -1.99
C ILE A 174 7.12 -15.03 -2.28
N CYS A 175 6.76 -14.08 -1.43
CA CYS A 175 5.58 -13.25 -1.61
C CYS A 175 6.00 -11.78 -1.65
N ARG A 176 5.63 -11.07 -2.68
CA ARG A 176 6.00 -9.65 -2.83
C ARG A 176 5.07 -8.90 -3.78
N VAL A 177 5.06 -7.60 -3.64
CA VAL A 177 4.54 -6.70 -4.67
C VAL A 177 5.66 -6.43 -5.68
N GLU A 178 5.36 -6.43 -6.97
CA GLU A 178 6.36 -6.17 -8.00
C GLU A 178 6.94 -4.75 -7.96
N ARG A 179 8.06 -4.61 -8.59
CA ARG A 179 9.04 -3.52 -8.65
C ARG A 179 8.50 -2.09 -8.53
N ASN A 180 7.47 -1.74 -9.31
CA ASN A 180 7.02 -0.34 -9.39
C ASN A 180 6.35 0.15 -8.09
N PHE A 181 5.71 -0.77 -7.38
CA PHE A 181 5.11 -0.46 -6.10
C PHE A 181 6.15 -0.36 -4.99
N PHE A 182 7.22 -1.14 -5.10
CA PHE A 182 8.32 -1.12 -4.15
C PHE A 182 9.12 0.19 -4.23
N GLN A 183 9.39 0.69 -5.44
CA GLN A 183 10.01 2.01 -5.62
C GLN A 183 9.21 3.14 -4.94
N LEU A 184 7.87 3.01 -4.94
CA LEU A 184 7.01 3.94 -4.22
C LEU A 184 7.33 4.01 -2.72
N LEU A 185 7.63 2.86 -2.11
CA LEU A 185 7.95 2.80 -0.69
C LEU A 185 9.24 3.58 -0.38
N LEU A 186 10.27 3.43 -1.21
CA LEU A 186 11.56 4.10 -1.02
C LEU A 186 11.51 5.60 -1.25
N THR A 187 10.65 6.08 -2.11
CA THR A 187 10.53 7.52 -2.46
C THR A 187 9.62 8.31 -1.51
N ARG A 188 9.04 7.68 -0.49
CA ARG A 188 8.20 8.38 0.49
C ARG A 188 9.03 9.22 1.45
N PRO A 189 8.50 10.40 1.89
CA PRO A 189 9.19 11.23 2.87
C PRO A 189 9.49 10.48 4.17
N GLY A 190 10.69 10.68 4.70
CA GLY A 190 11.13 10.07 5.97
C GLY A 190 11.49 8.60 5.89
N VAL A 191 11.58 8.03 4.69
CA VAL A 191 12.15 6.70 4.48
C VAL A 191 13.66 6.76 4.65
N ARG A 192 14.22 5.80 5.41
CA ARG A 192 15.66 5.58 5.55
C ARG A 192 15.95 4.14 5.17
N VAL A 193 17.02 3.95 4.42
CA VAL A 193 17.48 2.63 3.98
C VAL A 193 18.84 2.35 4.60
N PHE A 194 18.96 1.15 5.14
CA PHE A 194 20.22 0.66 5.68
C PHE A 194 20.60 -0.63 4.97
N MET A 195 21.88 -0.78 4.64
CA MET A 195 22.41 -1.97 3.98
C MET A 195 23.61 -2.51 4.75
N GLY A 196 23.72 -3.83 4.79
CA GLY A 196 24.83 -4.55 5.40
C GLY A 196 24.61 -6.05 5.41
N ASP A 197 25.69 -6.82 5.54
CA ASP A 197 25.67 -8.29 5.59
C ASP A 197 24.85 -8.97 4.48
N GLY A 198 24.83 -8.33 3.30
CA GLY A 198 24.09 -8.80 2.13
C GLY A 198 22.57 -8.63 2.20
N GLY A 199 22.07 -7.91 3.21
CA GLY A 199 20.66 -7.60 3.39
C GLY A 199 20.36 -6.11 3.39
N TYR A 200 19.09 -5.76 3.56
CA TYR A 200 18.66 -4.38 3.75
C TYR A 200 17.56 -4.26 4.80
N LEU A 201 17.41 -3.05 5.29
CA LEU A 201 16.37 -2.64 6.21
C LEU A 201 15.80 -1.31 5.74
N ILE A 202 14.48 -1.21 5.68
CA ILE A 202 13.76 0.03 5.39
C ILE A 202 13.02 0.46 6.64
N SER A 203 13.25 1.71 7.05
CA SER A 203 12.48 2.36 8.11
C SER A 203 11.70 3.54 7.56
N ARG A 204 10.63 3.90 8.23
CA ARG A 204 9.80 5.04 7.91
C ARG A 204 9.48 5.84 9.15
N GLY A 205 10.18 6.95 9.33
CA GLY A 205 9.94 7.87 10.41
C GLY A 205 10.24 7.29 11.81
N GLU A 206 9.92 8.07 12.81
CA GLU A 206 10.03 7.72 14.22
C GLU A 206 8.63 7.75 14.83
N TYR A 207 8.32 6.76 15.66
CA TYR A 207 7.12 6.76 16.48
C TYR A 207 7.56 6.86 17.95
N SER A 208 7.21 7.94 18.61
CA SER A 208 7.61 8.18 20.01
C SER A 208 9.14 8.14 20.24
N GLY A 209 9.95 8.49 19.25
CA GLY A 209 11.42 8.40 19.31
C GLY A 209 11.99 7.05 18.90
N ASP A 210 11.14 6.07 18.57
CA ASP A 210 11.55 4.75 18.13
C ASP A 210 11.56 4.63 16.60
N LEU A 211 12.56 3.91 16.07
CA LEU A 211 12.65 3.63 14.65
C LEU A 211 11.59 2.60 14.25
N VAL A 212 10.72 2.97 13.32
CA VAL A 212 9.70 2.05 12.78
C VAL A 212 10.27 1.31 11.58
N LEU A 213 10.51 0.01 11.73
CA LEU A 213 10.94 -0.85 10.64
C LEU A 213 9.74 -1.26 9.79
N GLN A 214 9.85 -1.08 8.48
CA GLN A 214 8.80 -1.46 7.53
C GLN A 214 9.14 -2.74 6.80
N GLU A 215 10.41 -2.94 6.49
CA GLU A 215 10.86 -4.12 5.77
C GLU A 215 12.29 -4.45 6.17
N VAL A 216 12.56 -5.73 6.32
CA VAL A 216 13.90 -6.28 6.56
C VAL A 216 14.07 -7.49 5.65
N VAL A 217 15.15 -7.53 4.90
CA VAL A 217 15.53 -8.68 4.07
C VAL A 217 16.97 -9.04 4.36
N SER A 218 17.23 -10.30 4.64
CA SER A 218 18.57 -10.83 4.90
C SER A 218 18.84 -12.04 3.98
N PRO A 219 20.07 -12.28 3.53
CA PRO A 219 20.38 -13.36 2.60
C PRO A 219 20.39 -14.75 3.26
N THR A 220 20.33 -14.83 4.57
CA THR A 220 20.53 -16.09 5.30
C THR A 220 19.30 -16.96 5.38
N GLY A 221 18.14 -16.51 4.86
CA GLY A 221 16.87 -17.24 4.92
C GLY A 221 16.41 -17.57 6.35
N ARG A 222 17.07 -16.97 7.35
CA ARG A 222 16.69 -17.00 8.76
C ARG A 222 15.93 -15.75 9.16
N GLU A 223 15.44 -15.06 8.16
CA GLU A 223 14.47 -14.02 8.41
C GLU A 223 13.33 -14.68 9.15
N PRO A 224 12.94 -14.17 10.29
CA PRO A 224 11.59 -14.43 10.70
C PRO A 224 10.77 -14.01 9.48
N GLU A 225 9.80 -14.81 9.06
CA GLU A 225 8.86 -14.52 7.98
C GLU A 225 8.08 -13.21 8.24
N LEU A 226 8.75 -12.23 8.77
CA LEU A 226 8.40 -10.83 8.96
C LEU A 226 8.29 -10.08 7.62
N GLY A 227 8.72 -10.76 6.57
CA GLY A 227 8.80 -10.19 5.23
C GLY A 227 7.47 -10.02 4.54
N LEU A 228 6.36 -9.81 5.22
CA LEU A 228 5.14 -9.42 4.53
C LEU A 228 4.07 -8.89 5.46
N CYS A 229 4.45 -7.94 6.22
CA CYS A 229 3.43 -7.08 6.76
C CYS A 229 3.30 -5.82 5.92
N THR A 230 2.94 -5.97 4.66
CA THR A 230 2.19 -4.90 4.02
C THR A 230 0.86 -4.86 4.74
N GLU A 231 0.62 -3.80 5.48
CA GLU A 231 -0.69 -3.52 6.06
C GLU A 231 -1.73 -3.58 4.95
N GLY A 232 -2.65 -4.54 4.97
CA GLY A 232 -3.71 -4.57 3.98
C GLY A 232 -4.69 -5.71 4.15
N PHE A 233 -5.88 -5.49 3.61
CA PHE A 233 -6.90 -6.52 3.47
C PHE A 233 -6.92 -6.99 2.02
N ILE A 234 -6.93 -8.31 1.83
CA ILE A 234 -7.01 -8.92 0.52
C ILE A 234 -8.43 -9.47 0.35
N ARG A 235 -9.06 -9.13 -0.78
CA ARG A 235 -10.21 -9.88 -1.28
C ARG A 235 -9.68 -10.97 -2.19
N ALA A 236 -9.79 -12.22 -1.79
CA ALA A 236 -9.60 -13.36 -2.66
C ALA A 236 -10.94 -13.73 -3.29
N GLY A 237 -10.98 -13.93 -4.59
CA GLY A 237 -12.01 -14.78 -5.19
C GLY A 237 -11.86 -16.20 -4.61
N ASP A 238 -12.96 -16.94 -4.54
CA ASP A 238 -13.28 -18.12 -3.72
C ASP A 238 -12.25 -19.27 -3.57
N ASN A 239 -10.97 -19.15 -3.77
CA ASN A 239 -10.05 -20.30 -3.70
C ASN A 239 -8.57 -20.01 -3.35
N LEU A 240 -8.26 -19.06 -2.49
CA LEU A 240 -6.90 -18.95 -1.98
C LEU A 240 -6.84 -19.45 -0.53
N ASN A 241 -6.16 -20.57 -0.33
CA ASN A 241 -5.77 -21.03 0.99
C ASN A 241 -4.90 -19.96 1.68
N PRO A 242 -5.11 -19.70 2.97
CA PRO A 242 -4.27 -18.78 3.71
C PRO A 242 -2.81 -19.23 3.64
N CYS A 243 -1.90 -18.27 3.55
CA CYS A 243 -0.46 -18.50 3.66
C CYS A 243 -0.17 -19.42 4.86
N PRO A 244 0.69 -20.44 4.73
CA PRO A 244 0.95 -21.37 5.82
C PRO A 244 1.40 -20.60 7.05
N LYS A 245 0.82 -20.95 8.20
CA LYS A 245 1.20 -20.36 9.48
C LYS A 245 2.69 -20.54 9.68
N ALA A 246 3.41 -19.43 9.87
CA ALA A 246 4.75 -19.49 10.40
C ALA A 246 4.69 -20.19 11.76
N SER A 247 5.32 -21.35 11.86
CA SER A 247 5.58 -21.98 13.15
C SER A 247 6.74 -21.23 13.81
N LEU A 248 6.47 -20.62 14.94
CA LEU A 248 7.48 -20.06 15.85
C LEU A 248 8.43 -21.13 16.32
#